data_a678e1a23502bbe94b783f900072a536
#
_entry.id   a678e1a23502bbe94b783f900072a536
#
_cell.length_a   1.000
_cell.length_b   1.000
_cell.length_c   1.000
_cell.angle_alpha   90.00
_cell.angle_beta   90.00
_cell.angle_gamma   90.00
#
_symmetry.space_group_name_H-M   'P 1'
#
loop_
_entity.id
_entity.type
_entity.pdbx_description
1 polymer ?
#
loop_
_entity_poly.entity_id
_entity_poly.type
_entity_poly.pdbx_seq_one_letter_code
_entity_poly.pdbx_strand_id
1 'polypeptide(L)'
;MIRKTSSKITERIGSVMALMSLGFIFVAFARNCQEIPPLIWSWLLFTSVLLSVMASGVSVLLMSYVWWTLLNKVDVELSVSKSFVICWKAQILKYLPGNVFHLVGRSSLAVREGIPLGIVISSMTLETILTVATTALVSLPLAWTRWHDISQLINVWDWWKTLLACLIGTLIVFFISRFLRACLQSTGVSLLRMSARATYIKAVPSIVLATLVTGSTFYFFAVSAWPEMTGISVQTCICGLALAWVIGFLTPGAPGGIGIRELVFLTLFAGSIGDGMAAALAISFRLLSVVGDIFTFLSALVAERIMSRSSHIRVD
;
A
#
# COMPACT_ATOMS: atom_id res chain seq x y z
N MET A 1 -29.88 10.71 -16.75
CA MET A 1 -30.24 9.33 -16.35
C MET A 1 -29.10 8.33 -16.52
N ILE A 2 -28.28 8.40 -17.55
CA ILE A 2 -27.15 7.49 -17.88
C ILE A 2 -26.03 7.49 -16.81
N ARG A 3 -25.78 8.63 -16.13
CA ARG A 3 -24.71 8.77 -15.12
C ARG A 3 -24.97 8.00 -13.80
N LYS A 4 -26.24 7.78 -13.45
CA LYS A 4 -26.63 7.05 -12.22
C LYS A 4 -26.56 5.52 -12.37
N THR A 5 -26.74 5.02 -13.60
CA THR A 5 -26.73 3.57 -13.89
C THR A 5 -25.29 3.05 -13.95
N SER A 6 -24.35 3.83 -14.50
CA SER A 6 -22.92 3.50 -14.54
C SER A 6 -22.32 3.37 -13.13
N SER A 7 -22.70 4.25 -12.19
CA SER A 7 -22.23 4.20 -10.79
C SER A 7 -22.62 2.88 -10.10
N LYS A 8 -23.88 2.42 -10.26
CA LYS A 8 -24.37 1.19 -9.63
C LYS A 8 -23.72 -0.09 -10.20
N ILE A 9 -23.40 -0.08 -11.48
CA ILE A 9 -22.70 -1.23 -12.12
C ILE A 9 -21.27 -1.30 -11.60
N THR A 10 -20.57 -0.18 -11.51
CA THR A 10 -19.20 -0.11 -10.99
C THR A 10 -19.13 -0.52 -9.51
N GLU A 11 -20.11 -0.10 -8.69
CA GLU A 11 -20.23 -0.54 -7.29
C GLU A 11 -20.45 -2.05 -7.15
N ARG A 12 -21.32 -2.62 -8.00
CA ARG A 12 -21.59 -4.09 -7.98
C ARG A 12 -20.38 -4.90 -8.42
N ILE A 13 -19.71 -4.48 -9.49
CA ILE A 13 -18.47 -5.12 -9.94
C ILE A 13 -17.42 -5.03 -8.81
N GLY A 14 -17.31 -3.88 -8.15
CA GLY A 14 -16.44 -3.67 -7.00
C GLY A 14 -16.69 -4.64 -5.86
N SER A 15 -17.94 -4.80 -5.48
CA SER A 15 -18.33 -5.71 -4.41
C SER A 15 -18.07 -7.18 -4.76
N VAL A 16 -18.35 -7.58 -6.00
CA VAL A 16 -18.12 -8.97 -6.47
C VAL A 16 -16.63 -9.28 -6.45
N MET A 17 -15.77 -8.40 -6.93
CA MET A 17 -14.32 -8.67 -6.94
C MET A 17 -13.71 -8.62 -5.53
N ALA A 18 -14.21 -7.77 -4.63
CA ALA A 18 -13.82 -7.80 -3.23
C ALA A 18 -14.21 -9.13 -2.55
N LEU A 19 -15.42 -9.63 -2.83
CA LEU A 19 -15.87 -10.96 -2.36
C LEU A 19 -15.02 -12.09 -2.96
N MET A 20 -14.67 -12.03 -4.24
CA MET A 20 -13.77 -12.99 -4.87
C MET A 20 -12.37 -12.96 -4.25
N SER A 21 -11.85 -11.79 -3.93
CA SER A 21 -10.55 -11.63 -3.26
C SER A 21 -10.56 -12.19 -1.84
N LEU A 22 -11.63 -11.93 -1.08
CA LEU A 22 -11.84 -12.55 0.23
C LEU A 22 -12.02 -14.06 0.13
N GLY A 23 -12.76 -14.53 -0.89
CA GLY A 23 -12.92 -15.95 -1.19
C GLY A 23 -11.60 -16.63 -1.51
N PHE A 24 -10.72 -15.97 -2.30
CA PHE A 24 -9.40 -16.51 -2.60
C PHE A 24 -8.53 -16.62 -1.33
N ILE A 25 -8.52 -15.59 -0.49
CA ILE A 25 -7.79 -15.62 0.80
C ILE A 25 -8.34 -16.74 1.67
N PHE A 26 -9.67 -16.89 1.74
CA PHE A 26 -10.31 -17.95 2.51
C PHE A 26 -9.97 -19.35 1.98
N VAL A 27 -9.99 -19.56 0.67
CA VAL A 27 -9.61 -20.83 0.03
C VAL A 27 -8.12 -21.13 0.26
N ALA A 28 -7.24 -20.15 0.12
CA ALA A 28 -5.82 -20.31 0.42
C ALA A 28 -5.58 -20.67 1.89
N PHE A 29 -6.29 -20.02 2.81
CA PHE A 29 -6.26 -20.36 4.22
C PHE A 29 -6.79 -21.79 4.47
N ALA A 30 -7.96 -22.14 3.93
CA ALA A 30 -8.58 -23.44 4.15
C ALA A 30 -7.74 -24.62 3.59
N ARG A 31 -7.00 -24.39 2.50
CA ARG A 31 -6.09 -25.41 1.93
C ARG A 31 -4.87 -25.65 2.80
N ASN A 32 -4.36 -24.61 3.46
CA ASN A 32 -3.11 -24.69 4.23
C ASN A 32 -3.35 -24.73 5.75
N CYS A 33 -4.61 -24.64 6.22
CA CYS A 33 -4.90 -24.52 7.65
C CYS A 33 -4.48 -25.76 8.46
N GLN A 34 -4.36 -26.93 7.83
CA GLN A 34 -3.88 -28.16 8.51
C GLN A 34 -2.36 -28.14 8.75
N GLU A 35 -1.62 -27.35 7.97
CA GLU A 35 -0.16 -27.22 8.09
C GLU A 35 0.23 -26.01 8.98
N ILE A 36 -0.75 -25.20 9.36
CA ILE A 36 -0.50 -24.02 10.20
C ILE A 36 -0.32 -24.48 11.65
N PRO A 37 0.84 -24.23 12.26
CA PRO A 37 1.02 -24.53 13.68
C PRO A 37 0.05 -23.73 14.53
N PRO A 38 -0.41 -24.28 15.67
CA PRO A 38 -1.32 -23.58 16.56
C PRO A 38 -0.68 -22.27 17.06
N LEU A 39 -1.50 -21.21 17.08
CA LEU A 39 -1.08 -19.92 17.65
C LEU A 39 -0.92 -20.07 19.15
N ILE A 40 0.23 -19.62 19.66
CA ILE A 40 0.48 -19.56 21.11
C ILE A 40 -0.13 -18.27 21.65
N TRP A 41 -1.28 -18.40 22.30
CA TRP A 41 -1.95 -17.27 22.95
C TRP A 41 -1.14 -16.77 24.16
N SER A 42 -0.59 -15.56 24.03
CA SER A 42 0.23 -14.92 25.05
C SER A 42 -0.01 -13.41 25.06
N TRP A 43 0.36 -12.77 26.16
CA TRP A 43 0.38 -11.29 26.21
C TRP A 43 1.29 -10.69 25.15
N LEU A 44 2.34 -11.41 24.79
CA LEU A 44 3.28 -10.99 23.74
C LEU A 44 2.61 -10.97 22.37
N LEU A 45 1.79 -11.99 22.06
CA LEU A 45 1.01 -12.02 20.82
C LEU A 45 0.00 -10.86 20.78
N PHE A 46 -0.73 -10.61 21.86
CA PHE A 46 -1.69 -9.51 21.92
C PHE A 46 -1.01 -8.14 21.70
N THR A 47 0.12 -7.90 22.38
CA THR A 47 0.88 -6.65 22.21
C THR A 47 1.44 -6.52 20.80
N SER A 48 1.90 -7.60 20.18
CA SER A 48 2.42 -7.59 18.80
C SER A 48 1.33 -7.28 17.76
N VAL A 49 0.12 -7.81 17.93
CA VAL A 49 -1.05 -7.46 17.09
C VAL A 49 -1.38 -5.98 17.23
N LEU A 50 -1.46 -5.47 18.47
CA LEU A 50 -1.74 -4.05 18.74
C LEU A 50 -0.68 -3.15 18.11
N LEU A 51 0.61 -3.48 18.28
CA LEU A 51 1.71 -2.74 17.67
C LEU A 51 1.66 -2.77 16.15
N SER A 52 1.28 -3.90 15.53
CA SER A 52 1.14 -4.02 14.08
C SER A 52 -0.01 -3.15 13.55
N VAL A 53 -1.13 -3.08 14.26
CA VAL A 53 -2.25 -2.18 13.92
C VAL A 53 -1.83 -0.71 14.06
N MET A 54 -1.14 -0.35 15.16
CA MET A 54 -0.62 1.01 15.35
C MET A 54 0.42 1.37 14.26
N ALA A 55 1.30 0.43 13.92
CA ALA A 55 2.29 0.61 12.86
C ALA A 55 1.65 0.88 11.49
N SER A 56 0.53 0.25 11.18
CA SER A 56 -0.25 0.56 9.98
C SER A 56 -0.70 2.03 9.99
N GLY A 57 -1.23 2.52 11.11
CA GLY A 57 -1.60 3.92 11.28
C GLY A 57 -0.42 4.87 11.11
N VAL A 58 0.72 4.57 11.75
CA VAL A 58 1.97 5.35 11.63
C VAL A 58 2.45 5.37 10.18
N SER A 59 2.42 4.24 9.48
CA SER A 59 2.84 4.16 8.08
C SER A 59 1.97 5.04 7.18
N VAL A 60 0.64 5.02 7.36
CA VAL A 60 -0.27 5.89 6.60
C VAL A 60 -0.09 7.37 6.98
N LEU A 61 0.22 7.69 8.25
CA LEU A 61 0.58 9.05 8.67
C LEU A 61 1.84 9.55 7.93
N LEU A 62 2.88 8.74 7.90
CA LEU A 62 4.13 9.07 7.21
C LEU A 62 3.91 9.29 5.70
N MET A 63 3.11 8.43 5.06
CA MET A 63 2.75 8.58 3.65
C MET A 63 1.89 9.83 3.41
N SER A 64 0.95 10.14 4.32
CA SER A 64 0.17 11.39 4.25
C SER A 64 1.04 12.63 4.41
N TYR A 65 2.07 12.57 5.26
CA TYR A 65 3.05 13.63 5.42
C TYR A 65 3.89 13.82 4.15
N VAL A 66 4.29 12.73 3.48
CA VAL A 66 4.98 12.79 2.19
C VAL A 66 4.11 13.54 1.17
N TRP A 67 2.84 13.18 1.05
CA TRP A 67 1.93 13.85 0.11
C TRP A 67 1.73 15.33 0.44
N TRP A 68 1.55 15.64 1.72
CA TRP A 68 1.44 17.04 2.17
C TRP A 68 2.69 17.87 1.81
N THR A 69 3.88 17.29 1.98
CA THR A 69 5.14 17.99 1.61
C THR A 69 5.22 18.30 0.12
N LEU A 70 4.67 17.41 -0.72
CA LEU A 70 4.59 17.61 -2.17
C LEU A 70 3.61 18.74 -2.53
N LEU A 71 2.44 18.77 -1.91
CA LEU A 71 1.43 19.80 -2.13
C LEU A 71 1.92 21.19 -1.68
N ASN A 72 2.57 21.24 -0.53
CA ASN A 72 3.09 22.51 0.04
C ASN A 72 4.17 23.17 -0.83
N LYS A 73 4.77 22.44 -1.79
CA LYS A 73 5.74 23.00 -2.75
C LYS A 73 5.10 23.74 -3.92
N VAL A 74 3.81 23.62 -4.09
CA VAL A 74 3.04 24.26 -5.18
C VAL A 74 1.98 25.22 -4.64
N ASP A 75 2.27 25.80 -3.48
CA ASP A 75 1.46 26.84 -2.84
C ASP A 75 0.00 26.41 -2.61
N VAL A 76 -0.24 25.12 -2.33
CA VAL A 76 -1.55 24.62 -1.95
C VAL A 76 -1.75 24.79 -0.45
N GLU A 77 -2.71 25.62 -0.07
CA GLU A 77 -3.10 25.86 1.33
C GLU A 77 -3.94 24.71 1.89
N LEU A 78 -3.30 23.55 2.07
CA LEU A 78 -3.92 22.41 2.75
C LEU A 78 -3.26 22.19 4.11
N SER A 79 -4.06 22.17 5.17
CA SER A 79 -3.53 21.85 6.50
C SER A 79 -3.04 20.41 6.57
N VAL A 80 -2.02 20.15 7.38
CA VAL A 80 -1.49 18.79 7.62
C VAL A 80 -2.60 17.82 8.04
N SER A 81 -3.47 18.27 8.97
CA SER A 81 -4.58 17.46 9.50
C SER A 81 -5.60 17.08 8.41
N LYS A 82 -5.94 18.01 7.50
CA LYS A 82 -6.84 17.71 6.37
C LYS A 82 -6.19 16.72 5.40
N SER A 83 -4.89 16.87 5.12
CA SER A 83 -4.14 15.92 4.30
C SER A 83 -4.21 14.50 4.87
N PHE A 84 -4.05 14.36 6.19
CA PHE A 84 -4.16 13.06 6.87
C PHE A 84 -5.56 12.46 6.73
N VAL A 85 -6.60 13.24 7.01
CA VAL A 85 -7.99 12.75 6.88
C VAL A 85 -8.31 12.30 5.46
N ILE A 86 -7.88 13.05 4.45
CA ILE A 86 -8.08 12.69 3.04
C ILE A 86 -7.41 11.33 2.71
N CYS A 87 -6.13 11.19 3.08
CA CYS A 87 -5.37 9.96 2.82
C CYS A 87 -5.96 8.77 3.56
N TRP A 88 -6.29 8.94 4.84
CA TRP A 88 -6.81 7.87 5.68
C TRP A 88 -8.18 7.39 5.22
N LYS A 89 -9.09 8.29 4.85
CA LYS A 89 -10.39 7.91 4.26
C LYS A 89 -10.24 7.19 2.93
N ALA A 90 -9.30 7.59 2.10
CA ALA A 90 -9.09 6.96 0.82
C ALA A 90 -8.45 5.57 0.93
N GLN A 91 -7.75 5.27 2.03
CA GLN A 91 -7.00 4.03 2.20
C GLN A 91 -7.87 2.76 2.09
N ILE A 92 -9.07 2.79 2.64
CA ILE A 92 -9.99 1.64 2.59
C ILE A 92 -10.41 1.28 1.16
N LEU A 93 -10.37 2.25 0.23
CA LEU A 93 -10.78 2.05 -1.16
C LEU A 93 -9.77 1.21 -1.97
N LYS A 94 -8.59 0.91 -1.44
CA LYS A 94 -7.63 0.02 -2.11
C LYS A 94 -8.12 -1.43 -2.22
N TYR A 95 -9.10 -1.81 -1.40
CA TYR A 95 -9.74 -3.13 -1.46
C TYR A 95 -10.80 -3.24 -2.56
N LEU A 96 -11.18 -2.12 -3.19
CA LEU A 96 -12.01 -2.16 -4.38
C LEU A 96 -11.18 -2.62 -5.59
N PRO A 97 -11.79 -3.36 -6.53
CA PRO A 97 -11.08 -3.94 -7.66
C PRO A 97 -10.49 -2.87 -8.57
N GLY A 98 -9.31 -3.16 -9.13
CA GLY A 98 -8.63 -2.26 -10.06
C GLY A 98 -7.45 -1.50 -9.48
N ASN A 99 -7.14 -1.64 -8.17
CA ASN A 99 -5.99 -1.01 -7.49
C ASN A 99 -5.84 0.52 -7.66
N VAL A 100 -6.87 1.18 -8.19
CA VAL A 100 -6.88 2.62 -8.49
C VAL A 100 -7.92 3.41 -7.66
N PHE A 101 -8.87 2.72 -7.00
CA PHE A 101 -9.96 3.40 -6.32
C PHE A 101 -9.52 4.24 -5.13
N HIS A 102 -8.46 3.88 -4.45
CA HIS A 102 -7.86 4.73 -3.41
C HIS A 102 -7.30 6.04 -3.99
N LEU A 103 -6.75 6.00 -5.21
CA LEU A 103 -6.28 7.19 -5.92
C LEU A 103 -7.46 8.07 -6.34
N VAL A 104 -8.52 7.46 -6.90
CA VAL A 104 -9.76 8.17 -7.29
C VAL A 104 -10.44 8.80 -6.07
N GLY A 105 -10.57 8.06 -4.98
CA GLY A 105 -11.16 8.56 -3.74
C GLY A 105 -10.38 9.72 -3.16
N ARG A 106 -9.04 9.60 -3.09
CA ARG A 106 -8.15 10.67 -2.64
C ARG A 106 -8.24 11.90 -3.53
N SER A 107 -8.25 11.72 -4.86
CA SER A 107 -8.44 12.82 -5.82
C SER A 107 -9.79 13.51 -5.64
N SER A 108 -10.87 12.76 -5.48
CA SER A 108 -12.21 13.32 -5.27
C SER A 108 -12.29 14.13 -3.98
N LEU A 109 -11.71 13.66 -2.89
CA LEU A 109 -11.68 14.38 -1.62
C LEU A 109 -10.81 15.64 -1.70
N ALA A 110 -9.65 15.57 -2.35
CA ALA A 110 -8.74 16.70 -2.53
C ALA A 110 -9.37 17.81 -3.41
N VAL A 111 -10.03 17.44 -4.48
CA VAL A 111 -10.75 18.41 -5.35
C VAL A 111 -11.88 19.11 -4.60
N ARG A 112 -12.57 18.43 -3.67
CA ARG A 112 -13.60 19.06 -2.80
C ARG A 112 -13.00 20.12 -1.87
N GLU A 113 -11.74 20.00 -1.50
CA GLU A 113 -10.98 21.00 -0.74
C GLU A 113 -10.42 22.14 -1.64
N GLY A 114 -10.82 22.18 -2.92
CA GLY A 114 -10.42 23.23 -3.86
C GLY A 114 -9.09 23.00 -4.56
N ILE A 115 -8.44 21.84 -4.40
CA ILE A 115 -7.14 21.55 -5.04
C ILE A 115 -7.38 21.18 -6.51
N PRO A 116 -6.72 21.85 -7.48
CA PRO A 116 -6.83 21.50 -8.89
C PRO A 116 -6.45 20.05 -9.18
N LEU A 117 -7.28 19.33 -9.94
CA LEU A 117 -7.08 17.90 -10.24
C LEU A 117 -5.69 17.60 -10.81
N GLY A 118 -5.14 18.47 -11.66
CA GLY A 118 -3.79 18.31 -12.23
C GLY A 118 -2.70 18.30 -11.15
N ILE A 119 -2.80 19.14 -10.12
CA ILE A 119 -1.87 19.16 -8.98
C ILE A 119 -2.00 17.86 -8.17
N VAL A 120 -3.23 17.42 -7.92
CA VAL A 120 -3.48 16.18 -7.17
C VAL A 120 -2.86 14.98 -7.90
N ILE A 121 -3.14 14.81 -9.19
CA ILE A 121 -2.61 13.70 -9.98
C ILE A 121 -1.07 13.75 -10.01
N SER A 122 -0.49 14.92 -10.23
CA SER A 122 0.97 15.09 -10.29
C SER A 122 1.66 14.73 -8.98
N SER A 123 1.11 15.21 -7.86
CA SER A 123 1.64 14.93 -6.53
C SER A 123 1.55 13.45 -6.16
N MET A 124 0.41 12.80 -6.46
CA MET A 124 0.21 11.36 -6.22
C MET A 124 1.12 10.50 -7.10
N THR A 125 1.35 10.89 -8.35
CA THR A 125 2.27 10.18 -9.24
C THR A 125 3.70 10.27 -8.74
N LEU A 126 4.14 11.46 -8.34
CA LEU A 126 5.50 11.64 -7.79
C LEU A 126 5.67 10.88 -6.47
N GLU A 127 4.68 10.92 -5.58
CA GLU A 127 4.65 10.11 -4.36
C GLU A 127 4.79 8.62 -4.66
N THR A 128 4.02 8.12 -5.63
CA THR A 128 4.06 6.71 -6.04
C THR A 128 5.44 6.31 -6.57
N ILE A 129 6.03 7.11 -7.44
CA ILE A 129 7.38 6.87 -7.99
C ILE A 129 8.40 6.83 -6.85
N LEU A 130 8.36 7.81 -5.93
CA LEU A 130 9.27 7.85 -4.78
C LEU A 130 9.09 6.63 -3.88
N THR A 131 7.85 6.25 -3.61
CA THR A 131 7.54 5.10 -2.76
C THR A 131 8.05 3.80 -3.39
N VAL A 132 7.74 3.55 -4.66
CA VAL A 132 8.20 2.35 -5.37
C VAL A 132 9.72 2.29 -5.43
N ALA A 133 10.38 3.38 -5.82
CA ALA A 133 11.83 3.44 -5.91
C ALA A 133 12.51 3.22 -4.54
N THR A 134 12.04 3.92 -3.50
CA THR A 134 12.61 3.80 -2.16
C THR A 134 12.39 2.40 -1.58
N THR A 135 11.18 1.85 -1.71
CA THR A 135 10.86 0.50 -1.21
C THR A 135 11.61 -0.58 -1.98
N ALA A 136 11.80 -0.41 -3.29
CA ALA A 136 12.64 -1.30 -4.10
C ALA A 136 14.11 -1.27 -3.61
N LEU A 137 14.67 -0.09 -3.32
CA LEU A 137 16.01 0.03 -2.76
C LEU A 137 16.14 -0.68 -1.41
N VAL A 138 15.15 -0.56 -0.53
CA VAL A 138 15.12 -1.27 0.77
C VAL A 138 15.07 -2.78 0.57
N SER A 139 14.45 -3.28 -0.49
CA SER A 139 14.34 -4.72 -0.76
C SER A 139 15.59 -5.33 -1.40
N LEU A 140 16.52 -4.54 -1.95
CA LEU A 140 17.69 -5.00 -2.70
C LEU A 140 18.55 -6.03 -1.96
N PRO A 141 18.85 -5.92 -0.66
CA PRO A 141 19.71 -6.91 0.01
C PRO A 141 19.12 -8.32 -0.05
N LEU A 142 17.82 -8.46 0.13
CA LEU A 142 17.15 -9.76 0.03
C LEU A 142 16.98 -10.20 -1.42
N ALA A 143 16.62 -9.29 -2.31
CA ALA A 143 16.47 -9.58 -3.73
C ALA A 143 17.78 -10.11 -4.33
N TRP A 144 18.92 -9.59 -3.90
CA TRP A 144 20.24 -10.06 -4.33
C TRP A 144 20.56 -11.47 -3.83
N THR A 145 20.35 -11.73 -2.53
CA THR A 145 20.66 -13.02 -1.92
C THR A 145 19.72 -14.14 -2.35
N ARG A 146 18.47 -13.81 -2.69
CA ARG A 146 17.41 -14.75 -3.11
C ARG A 146 17.11 -14.65 -4.61
N TRP A 147 18.06 -14.16 -5.42
CA TRP A 147 17.86 -13.97 -6.86
C TRP A 147 17.43 -15.26 -7.57
N HIS A 148 18.02 -16.39 -7.17
CA HIS A 148 17.68 -17.69 -7.76
C HIS A 148 16.19 -18.03 -7.55
N ASP A 149 15.68 -17.88 -6.32
CA ASP A 149 14.28 -18.18 -5.98
C ASP A 149 13.32 -17.24 -6.71
N ILE A 150 13.67 -15.96 -6.82
CA ILE A 150 12.89 -14.96 -7.53
C ILE A 150 12.88 -15.22 -9.04
N SER A 151 14.01 -15.63 -9.60
CA SER A 151 14.14 -15.92 -11.04
C SER A 151 13.27 -17.11 -11.46
N GLN A 152 13.04 -18.07 -10.56
CA GLN A 152 12.11 -19.18 -10.82
C GLN A 152 10.65 -18.71 -10.96
N LEU A 153 10.22 -17.71 -10.18
CA LEU A 153 8.89 -17.09 -10.37
C LEU A 153 8.72 -16.47 -11.77
N ILE A 154 9.79 -15.91 -12.30
CA ILE A 154 9.80 -15.31 -13.66
C ILE A 154 9.80 -16.41 -14.72
N ASN A 155 10.51 -17.51 -14.50
CA ASN A 155 10.60 -18.64 -15.45
C ASN A 155 9.30 -19.44 -15.57
N VAL A 156 8.42 -19.43 -14.56
CA VAL A 156 7.07 -20.02 -14.63
C VAL A 156 6.16 -19.21 -15.57
N TRP A 157 6.49 -17.93 -15.80
CA TRP A 157 5.84 -17.11 -16.81
C TRP A 157 6.56 -17.26 -18.15
N ASP A 158 5.86 -17.76 -19.16
CA ASP A 158 6.37 -17.80 -20.52
C ASP A 158 6.97 -16.43 -20.90
N TRP A 159 8.18 -16.42 -21.43
CA TRP A 159 8.93 -15.20 -21.77
C TRP A 159 8.13 -14.18 -22.60
N TRP A 160 7.21 -14.63 -23.44
CA TRP A 160 6.34 -13.78 -24.24
C TRP A 160 5.28 -13.04 -23.38
N LYS A 161 4.79 -13.65 -22.29
CA LYS A 161 3.89 -13.01 -21.33
C LYS A 161 4.62 -11.91 -20.55
N THR A 162 5.88 -12.15 -20.21
CA THR A 162 6.75 -11.14 -19.58
C THR A 162 6.99 -9.97 -20.52
N LEU A 163 7.31 -10.24 -21.81
CA LEU A 163 7.45 -9.20 -22.83
C LEU A 163 6.15 -8.42 -23.05
N LEU A 164 5.01 -9.12 -23.11
CA LEU A 164 3.70 -8.47 -23.24
C LEU A 164 3.38 -7.60 -22.02
N ALA A 165 3.65 -8.08 -20.81
CA ALA A 165 3.47 -7.30 -19.58
C ALA A 165 4.38 -6.06 -19.55
N CYS A 166 5.65 -6.20 -19.94
CA CYS A 166 6.58 -5.08 -20.10
C CYS A 166 6.10 -4.07 -21.15
N LEU A 167 5.61 -4.55 -22.29
CA LEU A 167 5.07 -3.69 -23.36
C LEU A 167 3.83 -2.93 -22.87
N ILE A 168 2.87 -3.62 -22.25
CA ILE A 168 1.67 -3.01 -21.70
C ILE A 168 2.06 -2.01 -20.60
N GLY A 169 2.97 -2.37 -19.70
CA GLY A 169 3.49 -1.48 -18.66
C GLY A 169 4.15 -0.23 -19.26
N THR A 170 4.96 -0.38 -20.29
CA THR A 170 5.59 0.73 -21.01
C THR A 170 4.56 1.63 -21.68
N LEU A 171 3.55 1.06 -22.33
CA LEU A 171 2.44 1.82 -22.94
C LEU A 171 1.64 2.57 -21.86
N ILE A 172 1.31 1.94 -20.75
CA ILE A 172 0.63 2.59 -19.63
C ILE A 172 1.46 3.77 -19.10
N VAL A 173 2.74 3.58 -18.85
CA VAL A 173 3.67 4.65 -18.42
C VAL A 173 3.73 5.76 -19.46
N PHE A 174 3.80 5.42 -20.74
CA PHE A 174 3.79 6.39 -21.85
C PHE A 174 2.49 7.21 -21.88
N PHE A 175 1.32 6.56 -21.83
CA PHE A 175 0.03 7.25 -21.80
C PHE A 175 -0.16 8.09 -20.55
N ILE A 176 0.21 7.56 -19.37
CA ILE A 176 0.20 8.32 -18.11
C ILE A 176 1.12 9.54 -18.22
N SER A 177 2.33 9.38 -18.77
CA SER A 177 3.29 10.49 -18.92
C SER A 177 2.80 11.56 -19.90
N ARG A 178 2.09 11.18 -20.96
CA ARG A 178 1.45 12.12 -21.89
C ARG A 178 0.26 12.83 -21.25
N PHE A 179 -0.59 12.08 -20.55
CA PHE A 179 -1.72 12.65 -19.83
C PHE A 179 -1.28 13.61 -18.73
N LEU A 180 -0.27 13.23 -17.95
CA LEU A 180 0.34 14.08 -16.93
C LEU A 180 0.94 15.36 -17.54
N ARG A 181 1.67 15.24 -18.66
CA ARG A 181 2.21 16.42 -19.36
C ARG A 181 1.08 17.36 -19.81
N ALA A 182 0.01 16.84 -20.36
CA ALA A 182 -1.13 17.64 -20.79
C ALA A 182 -1.83 18.32 -19.59
N CYS A 183 -2.05 17.60 -18.48
CA CYS A 183 -2.62 18.17 -17.27
C CYS A 183 -1.70 19.22 -16.62
N LEU A 184 -0.38 18.99 -16.63
CA LEU A 184 0.60 19.93 -16.09
C LEU A 184 0.73 21.20 -16.91
N GLN A 185 0.67 21.08 -18.24
CA GLN A 185 0.67 22.23 -19.15
C GLN A 185 -0.56 23.09 -18.94
N SER A 186 -1.73 22.48 -18.69
CA SER A 186 -2.99 23.18 -18.43
C SER A 186 -3.03 23.91 -17.08
N THR A 187 -2.27 23.43 -16.08
CA THR A 187 -2.28 23.99 -14.72
C THR A 187 -1.11 24.91 -14.43
N GLY A 188 -0.14 25.03 -15.36
CA GLY A 188 1.06 25.85 -15.16
C GLY A 188 1.98 25.38 -14.02
N VAL A 189 1.70 24.20 -13.44
CA VAL A 189 2.47 23.62 -12.32
C VAL A 189 3.65 22.84 -12.84
N SER A 190 4.85 23.29 -12.52
CA SER A 190 6.08 22.57 -12.84
C SER A 190 6.31 21.41 -11.86
N LEU A 191 6.40 20.17 -12.37
CA LEU A 191 6.87 19.00 -11.60
C LEU A 191 8.24 19.27 -10.95
N LEU A 192 9.04 20.16 -11.54
CA LEU A 192 10.32 20.56 -11.00
C LEU A 192 10.19 21.28 -9.64
N ARG A 193 9.12 22.03 -9.40
CA ARG A 193 8.87 22.63 -8.08
C ARG A 193 8.55 21.57 -7.02
N MET A 194 7.73 20.60 -7.33
CA MET A 194 7.44 19.48 -6.43
C MET A 194 8.66 18.58 -6.19
N SER A 195 9.53 18.46 -7.21
CA SER A 195 10.77 17.67 -7.20
C SER A 195 11.96 18.42 -6.58
N ALA A 196 11.73 19.43 -5.72
CA ALA A 196 12.80 20.13 -5.06
C ALA A 196 13.60 19.21 -4.11
N ARG A 197 14.92 19.42 -3.99
CA ARG A 197 15.81 18.65 -3.10
C ARG A 197 15.26 18.53 -1.66
N ALA A 198 14.65 19.61 -1.15
CA ALA A 198 14.04 19.64 0.17
C ALA A 198 12.86 18.65 0.33
N THR A 199 12.17 18.30 -0.76
CA THR A 199 11.10 17.28 -0.76
C THR A 199 11.67 15.88 -0.54
N TYR A 200 12.74 15.55 -1.26
CA TYR A 200 13.39 14.23 -1.13
C TYR A 200 13.98 14.00 0.26
N ILE A 201 14.57 15.04 0.87
CA ILE A 201 15.12 15.00 2.23
C ILE A 201 14.05 14.62 3.25
N LYS A 202 12.79 15.00 3.04
CA LYS A 202 11.67 14.65 3.92
C LYS A 202 10.96 13.37 3.50
N ALA A 203 10.71 13.18 2.21
CA ALA A 203 9.93 12.07 1.70
C ALA A 203 10.66 10.72 1.84
N VAL A 204 11.92 10.64 1.41
CA VAL A 204 12.67 9.38 1.43
C VAL A 204 12.81 8.79 2.84
N PRO A 205 13.27 9.54 3.86
CA PRO A 205 13.31 9.01 5.22
C PRO A 205 11.94 8.59 5.77
N SER A 206 10.87 9.29 5.42
CA SER A 206 9.52 8.93 5.85
C SER A 206 9.06 7.61 5.24
N ILE A 207 9.36 7.36 3.96
CA ILE A 207 9.04 6.10 3.28
C ILE A 207 9.89 4.95 3.87
N VAL A 208 11.18 5.17 4.07
CA VAL A 208 12.07 4.20 4.71
C VAL A 208 11.55 3.86 6.11
N LEU A 209 11.24 4.87 6.92
CA LEU A 209 10.72 4.66 8.28
C LEU A 209 9.41 3.87 8.27
N ALA A 210 8.47 4.19 7.36
CA ALA A 210 7.23 3.42 7.21
C ALA A 210 7.49 1.94 6.89
N THR A 211 8.44 1.68 5.99
CA THR A 211 8.83 0.31 5.61
C THR A 211 9.50 -0.43 6.78
N LEU A 212 10.40 0.23 7.50
CA LEU A 212 11.07 -0.33 8.67
C LEU A 212 10.08 -0.64 9.80
N VAL A 213 9.19 0.28 10.11
CA VAL A 213 8.16 0.10 11.15
C VAL A 213 7.26 -1.08 10.82
N THR A 214 6.76 -1.16 9.58
CA THR A 214 5.87 -2.26 9.16
C THR A 214 6.61 -3.60 9.20
N GLY A 215 7.82 -3.69 8.68
CA GLY A 215 8.59 -4.93 8.65
C GLY A 215 9.04 -5.40 10.03
N SER A 216 9.44 -4.46 10.91
CA SER A 216 9.87 -4.80 12.27
C SER A 216 8.70 -5.27 13.14
N THR A 217 7.55 -4.61 13.05
CA THR A 217 6.35 -5.04 13.81
C THR A 217 5.81 -6.37 13.30
N PHE A 218 5.93 -6.64 12.00
CA PHE A 218 5.57 -7.93 11.43
C PHE A 218 6.52 -9.05 11.95
N TYR A 219 7.83 -8.81 11.98
CA TYR A 219 8.77 -9.74 12.59
C TYR A 219 8.41 -10.02 14.06
N PHE A 220 8.13 -8.97 14.84
CA PHE A 220 7.74 -9.12 16.23
C PHE A 220 6.46 -9.93 16.38
N PHE A 221 5.47 -9.72 15.51
CA PHE A 221 4.27 -10.55 15.44
C PHE A 221 4.62 -12.02 15.15
N ALA A 222 5.43 -12.27 14.13
CA ALA A 222 5.81 -13.62 13.73
C ALA A 222 6.45 -14.42 14.87
N VAL A 223 7.43 -13.84 15.55
CA VAL A 223 8.12 -14.46 16.69
C VAL A 223 7.19 -14.61 17.91
N SER A 224 6.24 -13.69 18.11
CA SER A 224 5.28 -13.78 19.21
C SER A 224 4.21 -14.86 18.97
N ALA A 225 3.82 -15.05 17.71
CA ALA A 225 2.83 -16.05 17.33
C ALA A 225 3.40 -17.49 17.32
N TRP A 226 4.66 -17.61 16.89
CA TRP A 226 5.38 -18.87 16.76
C TRP A 226 6.83 -18.74 17.27
N PRO A 227 7.03 -18.81 18.60
CA PRO A 227 8.36 -18.61 19.22
C PRO A 227 9.41 -19.64 18.78
N GLU A 228 8.96 -20.82 18.37
CA GLU A 228 9.86 -21.90 17.89
C GLU A 228 10.32 -21.69 16.45
N MET A 229 9.79 -20.68 15.78
CA MET A 229 10.15 -20.39 14.40
C MET A 229 11.59 -19.87 14.31
N THR A 230 12.43 -20.64 13.64
CA THR A 230 13.81 -20.27 13.32
C THR A 230 13.94 -19.98 11.82
N GLY A 231 14.99 -19.27 11.42
CA GLY A 231 15.30 -19.04 10.00
C GLY A 231 14.80 -17.74 9.41
N ILE A 232 14.11 -16.87 10.20
CA ILE A 232 13.81 -15.51 9.78
C ILE A 232 14.50 -14.48 10.68
N SER A 233 14.82 -13.34 10.08
CA SER A 233 15.38 -12.18 10.79
C SER A 233 14.52 -10.93 10.55
N VAL A 234 14.71 -9.92 11.39
CA VAL A 234 14.08 -8.60 11.19
C VAL A 234 14.36 -8.07 9.79
N GLN A 235 15.61 -8.16 9.34
CA GLN A 235 16.03 -7.72 8.01
C GLN A 235 15.29 -8.48 6.91
N THR A 236 15.18 -9.81 7.04
CA THR A 236 14.46 -10.65 6.06
C THR A 236 12.99 -10.27 5.98
N CYS A 237 12.34 -9.98 7.11
CA CYS A 237 10.95 -9.51 7.14
C CYS A 237 10.79 -8.14 6.48
N ILE A 238 11.65 -7.18 6.81
CA ILE A 238 11.60 -5.82 6.24
C ILE A 238 11.77 -5.88 4.71
N CYS A 239 12.85 -6.53 4.26
CA CYS A 239 13.17 -6.62 2.84
C CYS A 239 12.15 -7.46 2.06
N GLY A 240 11.67 -8.58 2.65
CA GLY A 240 10.71 -9.48 2.04
C GLY A 240 9.33 -8.83 1.86
N LEU A 241 8.84 -8.12 2.87
CA LEU A 241 7.60 -7.35 2.75
C LEU A 241 7.74 -6.19 1.76
N ALA A 242 8.88 -5.50 1.75
CA ALA A 242 9.17 -4.46 0.78
C ALA A 242 9.13 -5.00 -0.65
N LEU A 243 9.79 -6.14 -0.91
CA LEU A 243 9.83 -6.79 -2.22
C LEU A 243 8.45 -7.28 -2.65
N ALA A 244 7.71 -7.96 -1.76
CA ALA A 244 6.35 -8.41 -2.02
C ALA A 244 5.41 -7.23 -2.33
N TRP A 245 5.59 -6.10 -1.63
CA TRP A 245 4.81 -4.89 -1.90
C TRP A 245 5.12 -4.32 -3.29
N VAL A 246 6.40 -4.19 -3.65
CA VAL A 246 6.82 -3.66 -4.96
C VAL A 246 6.30 -4.54 -6.10
N ILE A 247 6.51 -5.86 -6.03
CA ILE A 247 6.06 -6.78 -7.08
C ILE A 247 4.53 -6.78 -7.18
N GLY A 248 3.84 -6.86 -6.03
CA GLY A 248 2.37 -6.83 -6.01
C GLY A 248 1.77 -5.50 -6.46
N PHE A 249 2.46 -4.37 -6.25
CA PHE A 249 2.04 -3.06 -6.74
C PHE A 249 2.23 -2.94 -8.26
N LEU A 250 3.36 -3.42 -8.78
CA LEU A 250 3.71 -3.34 -10.20
C LEU A 250 2.94 -4.36 -11.06
N THR A 251 2.32 -5.39 -10.45
CA THR A 251 1.57 -6.40 -11.20
C THR A 251 0.18 -5.87 -11.58
N PRO A 252 -0.12 -5.71 -12.89
CA PRO A 252 -1.42 -5.24 -13.34
C PRO A 252 -2.53 -6.24 -12.99
N GLY A 253 -3.70 -5.72 -12.62
CA GLY A 253 -4.90 -6.54 -12.42
C GLY A 253 -5.03 -7.24 -11.06
N ALA A 254 -4.02 -7.16 -10.19
CA ALA A 254 -4.09 -7.70 -8.82
C ALA A 254 -4.62 -6.63 -7.83
N PRO A 255 -5.90 -6.67 -7.40
CA PRO A 255 -6.46 -5.67 -6.49
C PRO A 255 -5.69 -5.65 -5.18
N GLY A 256 -5.08 -4.51 -4.83
CA GLY A 256 -4.23 -4.40 -3.63
C GLY A 256 -3.05 -5.40 -3.60
N GLY A 257 -2.67 -5.98 -4.75
CA GLY A 257 -1.62 -7.01 -4.86
C GLY A 257 -2.02 -8.37 -4.29
N ILE A 258 -3.34 -8.65 -4.16
CA ILE A 258 -3.85 -9.93 -3.62
C ILE A 258 -3.41 -11.08 -4.53
N GLY A 259 -2.96 -12.16 -3.93
CA GLY A 259 -2.42 -13.35 -4.60
C GLY A 259 -0.93 -13.20 -4.94
N ILE A 260 -0.51 -12.07 -5.48
CA ILE A 260 0.89 -11.86 -5.91
C ILE A 260 1.82 -11.65 -4.70
N ARG A 261 1.42 -10.83 -3.74
CA ARG A 261 2.23 -10.58 -2.52
C ARG A 261 2.40 -11.85 -1.71
N GLU A 262 1.34 -12.63 -1.59
CA GLU A 262 1.35 -13.91 -0.88
C GLU A 262 2.24 -14.92 -1.61
N LEU A 263 2.18 -14.98 -2.95
CA LEU A 263 3.04 -15.84 -3.75
C LEU A 263 4.52 -15.46 -3.60
N VAL A 264 4.85 -14.17 -3.72
CA VAL A 264 6.22 -13.70 -3.50
C VAL A 264 6.70 -14.02 -2.09
N PHE A 265 5.84 -13.84 -1.11
CA PHE A 265 6.15 -14.15 0.28
C PHE A 265 6.45 -15.65 0.47
N LEU A 266 5.57 -16.52 -0.04
CA LEU A 266 5.78 -17.97 -0.03
C LEU A 266 7.12 -18.35 -0.66
N THR A 267 7.42 -17.84 -1.86
CA THR A 267 8.68 -18.16 -2.56
C THR A 267 9.91 -17.72 -1.77
N LEU A 268 9.85 -16.59 -1.08
CA LEU A 268 10.99 -16.08 -0.33
C LEU A 268 11.24 -16.81 1.00
N PHE A 269 10.18 -17.29 1.63
CA PHE A 269 10.23 -17.78 3.01
C PHE A 269 10.04 -19.28 3.14
N ALA A 270 9.34 -19.95 2.21
CA ALA A 270 9.04 -21.39 2.30
C ALA A 270 10.28 -22.26 2.47
N GLY A 271 11.36 -21.99 1.72
CA GLY A 271 12.62 -22.71 1.84
C GLY A 271 13.35 -22.52 3.19
N SER A 272 12.99 -21.50 3.98
CA SER A 272 13.60 -21.21 5.28
C SER A 272 12.78 -21.68 6.47
N ILE A 273 11.42 -21.65 6.35
CA ILE A 273 10.50 -21.91 7.47
C ILE A 273 9.43 -22.96 7.15
N GLY A 274 9.45 -23.54 5.93
CA GLY A 274 8.43 -24.46 5.45
C GLY A 274 7.21 -23.78 4.85
N ASP A 275 6.51 -24.47 3.95
CA ASP A 275 5.38 -23.93 3.16
C ASP A 275 4.20 -23.51 4.05
N GLY A 276 3.82 -24.34 5.02
CA GLY A 276 2.70 -24.06 5.93
C GLY A 276 2.94 -22.82 6.78
N MET A 277 4.15 -22.66 7.34
CA MET A 277 4.51 -21.49 8.14
C MET A 277 4.57 -20.22 7.29
N ALA A 278 5.15 -20.30 6.08
CA ALA A 278 5.20 -19.16 5.16
C ALA A 278 3.79 -18.72 4.74
N ALA A 279 2.87 -19.66 4.49
CA ALA A 279 1.47 -19.38 4.22
C ALA A 279 0.76 -18.72 5.42
N ALA A 280 0.99 -19.24 6.62
CA ALA A 280 0.44 -18.67 7.86
C ALA A 280 0.88 -17.23 8.07
N LEU A 281 2.16 -16.93 7.86
CA LEU A 281 2.70 -15.57 7.94
C LEU A 281 2.11 -14.65 6.88
N ALA A 282 2.03 -15.09 5.62
CA ALA A 282 1.47 -14.28 4.53
C ALA A 282 0.01 -13.90 4.80
N ILE A 283 -0.81 -14.85 5.26
CA ILE A 283 -2.22 -14.63 5.60
C ILE A 283 -2.34 -13.72 6.83
N SER A 284 -1.56 -13.97 7.86
CA SER A 284 -1.56 -13.17 9.08
C SER A 284 -1.20 -11.71 8.81
N PHE A 285 -0.18 -11.47 7.99
CA PHE A 285 0.18 -10.12 7.55
C PHE A 285 -0.98 -9.42 6.83
N ARG A 286 -1.70 -10.17 6.00
CA ARG A 286 -2.85 -9.63 5.28
C ARG A 286 -3.97 -9.23 6.23
N LEU A 287 -4.31 -10.10 7.18
CA LEU A 287 -5.32 -9.81 8.19
C LEU A 287 -4.95 -8.59 9.05
N LEU A 288 -3.71 -8.52 9.52
CA LEU A 288 -3.20 -7.36 10.27
C LEU A 288 -3.29 -6.07 9.45
N SER A 289 -2.96 -6.13 8.16
CA SER A 289 -3.07 -4.98 7.25
C SER A 289 -4.51 -4.51 7.10
N VAL A 290 -5.48 -5.44 6.93
CA VAL A 290 -6.91 -5.10 6.83
C VAL A 290 -7.42 -4.45 8.11
N VAL A 291 -7.08 -5.03 9.26
CA VAL A 291 -7.47 -4.47 10.58
C VAL A 291 -6.86 -3.08 10.78
N GLY A 292 -5.59 -2.91 10.41
CA GLY A 292 -4.90 -1.62 10.47
C GLY A 292 -5.55 -0.56 9.57
N ASP A 293 -5.99 -0.93 8.37
CA ASP A 293 -6.70 -0.01 7.47
C ASP A 293 -8.09 0.38 7.98
N ILE A 294 -8.82 -0.56 8.57
CA ILE A 294 -10.11 -0.27 9.23
C ILE A 294 -9.88 0.70 10.40
N PHE A 295 -8.88 0.44 11.24
CA PHE A 295 -8.50 1.32 12.33
C PHE A 295 -8.18 2.73 11.84
N THR A 296 -7.38 2.85 10.77
CA THR A 296 -6.98 4.12 10.17
C THR A 296 -8.22 4.88 9.64
N PHE A 297 -9.11 4.17 8.95
CA PHE A 297 -10.35 4.76 8.43
C PHE A 297 -11.26 5.29 9.56
N LEU A 298 -11.48 4.52 10.61
CA LEU A 298 -12.27 4.94 11.77
C LEU A 298 -11.65 6.15 12.46
N SER A 299 -10.31 6.15 12.61
CA SER A 299 -9.57 7.29 13.17
C SER A 299 -9.74 8.55 12.33
N ALA A 300 -9.81 8.43 10.99
CA ALA A 300 -10.10 9.57 10.10
C ALA A 300 -11.48 10.17 10.33
N LEU A 301 -12.50 9.32 10.55
CA LEU A 301 -13.86 9.80 10.82
C LEU A 301 -13.95 10.55 12.15
N VAL A 302 -13.23 10.08 13.17
CA VAL A 302 -13.15 10.76 14.46
C VAL A 302 -12.42 12.10 14.33
N ALA A 303 -11.27 12.11 13.66
CA ALA A 303 -10.48 13.33 13.44
C ALA A 303 -11.28 14.41 12.69
N GLU A 304 -12.03 14.01 11.65
CA GLU A 304 -12.90 14.94 10.91
C GLU A 304 -13.98 15.56 11.80
N ARG A 305 -14.65 14.76 12.63
CA ARG A 305 -15.66 15.28 13.57
C ARG A 305 -15.08 16.27 14.57
N ILE A 306 -13.88 16.03 15.07
CA ILE A 306 -13.20 16.94 16.00
C ILE A 306 -12.88 18.26 15.29
N MET A 307 -12.34 18.19 14.06
CA MET A 307 -12.00 19.40 13.29
C MET A 307 -13.23 20.23 12.92
N SER A 308 -14.36 19.59 12.57
CA SER A 308 -15.60 20.30 12.26
C SER A 308 -16.17 21.04 13.48
N ARG A 309 -16.08 20.44 14.67
CA ARG A 309 -16.53 21.10 15.92
C ARG A 309 -15.64 22.31 16.26
N SER A 310 -14.34 22.19 16.08
CA SER A 310 -13.39 23.28 16.39
C SER A 310 -13.57 24.50 15.45
N SER A 311 -14.06 24.30 14.23
CA SER A 311 -14.34 25.39 13.30
C SER A 311 -15.61 26.16 13.67
N HIS A 312 -16.62 25.53 14.26
CA HIS A 312 -17.84 26.21 14.74
C HIS A 312 -17.59 27.08 15.98
N ILE A 313 -16.71 26.65 16.88
CA ILE A 313 -16.39 27.40 18.13
C ILE A 313 -15.56 28.67 17.84
N ARG A 314 -14.91 28.80 16.70
CA ARG A 314 -14.11 29.97 16.33
C ARG A 314 -14.89 31.07 15.60
N VAL A 315 -16.14 30.84 15.28
CA VAL A 315 -16.99 31.80 14.53
C VAL A 315 -17.96 32.54 15.48
N ASP A 316 -18.12 32.03 16.69
CA ASP A 316 -18.88 32.66 17.80
C ASP A 316 -17.89 33.43 18.74
#